data_732b9ee4cfc254f094648e009027bda8
#
_entry.id   732b9ee4cfc254f094648e009027bda8
#
_cell.length_a   1.000
_cell.length_b   1.000
_cell.length_c   1.000
_cell.angle_alpha   90.00
_cell.angle_beta   90.00
_cell.angle_gamma   90.00
#
_symmetry.space_group_name_H-M   'P 1'
#
loop_
_entity.id
_entity.type
_entity.pdbx_description
1 polymer ?
#
loop_
_entity_poly.entity_id
_entity_poly.type
_entity_poly.pdbx_seq_one_letter_code
_entity_poly.pdbx_strand_id
1 'polypeptide(L)'
;IAAEKGHNGKIDFDVNAGSRFVRLDFPEEANAQLSLHSVTIKLNGVQRDIAADELASRIIADNQLEQCTVRGGTLYITTQDTDGYIVIGLGDIVDEIAVASSRGTYNIVLKVAACIAIDLLYVIFLLNQERVYGYIYDIVSNRALVSRLSKNDLKSRFAGSYLGVIWS
;
A
#
# COMPACT_ATOMS: atom_id res chain seq x y z
N ILE A 1 -24.16 -3.82 14.65
CA ILE A 1 -24.79 -3.55 13.34
C ILE A 1 -25.82 -4.64 13.15
N ALA A 2 -27.07 -4.28 12.97
CA ALA A 2 -28.16 -5.23 12.76
C ALA A 2 -28.35 -5.46 11.24
N ALA A 3 -28.47 -6.73 10.84
CA ALA A 3 -28.84 -7.08 9.48
C ALA A 3 -30.36 -6.91 9.29
N GLU A 4 -30.75 -6.25 8.21
CA GLU A 4 -32.17 -6.06 7.89
C GLU A 4 -32.73 -7.33 7.25
N LYS A 5 -33.96 -7.71 7.64
CA LYS A 5 -34.63 -8.93 7.15
C LYS A 5 -34.84 -8.90 5.64
N GLY A 6 -34.43 -9.97 4.96
CA GLY A 6 -34.63 -10.16 3.52
C GLY A 6 -33.74 -9.30 2.62
N HIS A 7 -32.72 -8.65 3.17
CA HIS A 7 -31.77 -7.90 2.35
C HIS A 7 -30.85 -8.87 1.61
N ASN A 8 -30.85 -8.79 0.29
CA ASN A 8 -29.95 -9.53 -0.57
C ASN A 8 -29.12 -8.50 -1.36
N GLY A 9 -27.87 -8.34 -0.96
CA GLY A 9 -26.97 -7.37 -1.59
C GLY A 9 -25.81 -6.98 -0.69
N LYS A 10 -25.26 -5.81 -0.97
CA LYS A 10 -24.11 -5.26 -0.24
C LYS A 10 -24.60 -4.27 0.82
N ILE A 11 -24.09 -4.43 2.04
CA ILE A 11 -24.31 -3.48 3.12
C ILE A 11 -22.97 -2.84 3.45
N ASP A 12 -22.92 -1.52 3.38
CA ASP A 12 -21.74 -0.71 3.74
C ASP A 12 -22.02 -0.01 5.09
N PHE A 13 -21.03 -0.04 5.98
CA PHE A 13 -21.10 0.65 7.27
C PHE A 13 -19.72 1.14 7.70
N ASP A 14 -19.71 2.27 8.39
CA ASP A 14 -18.48 2.85 8.92
C ASP A 14 -18.12 2.24 10.28
N VAL A 15 -16.85 1.86 10.42
CA VAL A 15 -16.30 1.31 11.66
C VAL A 15 -15.15 2.20 12.12
N ASN A 16 -14.99 2.34 13.43
CA ASN A 16 -13.88 3.13 13.99
C ASN A 16 -12.54 2.50 13.55
N ALA A 17 -11.61 3.31 13.02
CA ALA A 17 -10.34 2.84 12.46
C ALA A 17 -9.46 2.04 13.43
N GLY A 18 -9.71 2.14 14.74
CA GLY A 18 -9.03 1.36 15.79
C GLY A 18 -9.74 0.07 16.19
N SER A 19 -10.88 -0.26 15.58
CA SER A 19 -11.66 -1.45 15.94
C SER A 19 -10.94 -2.71 15.49
N ARG A 20 -10.60 -3.56 16.44
CA ARG A 20 -9.98 -4.88 16.18
C ARG A 20 -10.99 -6.01 16.07
N PHE A 21 -12.25 -5.74 16.44
CA PHE A 21 -13.34 -6.69 16.44
C PHE A 21 -14.58 -6.05 15.86
N VAL A 22 -15.34 -6.82 15.11
CA VAL A 22 -16.65 -6.41 14.61
C VAL A 22 -17.67 -7.43 15.10
N ARG A 23 -18.72 -6.95 15.75
CA ARG A 23 -19.87 -7.76 16.15
C ARG A 23 -20.95 -7.57 15.09
N LEU A 24 -21.44 -8.68 14.56
CA LEU A 24 -22.61 -8.73 13.68
C LEU A 24 -23.77 -9.30 14.48
N ASP A 25 -24.78 -8.49 14.71
CA ASP A 25 -26.03 -8.89 15.35
C ASP A 25 -27.01 -9.32 14.27
N PHE A 26 -27.68 -10.44 14.50
CA PHE A 26 -28.68 -10.96 13.59
C PHE A 26 -30.07 -10.38 13.92
N PRO A 27 -31.04 -10.49 12.98
CA PRO A 27 -32.43 -10.11 13.27
C PRO A 27 -32.97 -10.81 14.51
N GLU A 28 -33.77 -10.11 15.30
CA GLU A 28 -34.44 -10.64 16.50
C GLU A 28 -35.51 -11.68 16.15
N GLU A 29 -35.12 -12.71 15.43
CA GLU A 29 -36.01 -13.81 15.02
C GLU A 29 -35.30 -15.15 15.24
N ALA A 30 -35.98 -16.10 15.82
CA ALA A 30 -35.50 -17.47 15.92
C ALA A 30 -35.44 -18.10 14.52
N ASN A 31 -34.41 -18.92 14.29
CA ASN A 31 -34.13 -19.58 13.01
C ASN A 31 -33.86 -18.61 11.84
N ALA A 32 -33.41 -17.39 12.13
CA ALA A 32 -32.97 -16.47 11.07
C ALA A 32 -31.74 -17.06 10.32
N GLN A 33 -31.79 -17.02 8.99
CA GLN A 33 -30.72 -17.52 8.15
C GLN A 33 -29.96 -16.37 7.48
N LEU A 34 -28.65 -16.37 7.62
CA LEU A 34 -27.75 -15.43 6.97
C LEU A 34 -26.76 -16.18 6.10
N SER A 35 -26.50 -15.66 4.92
CA SER A 35 -25.45 -16.13 4.04
C SER A 35 -24.47 -15.00 3.74
N LEU A 36 -23.22 -15.16 4.15
CA LEU A 36 -22.14 -14.20 3.90
C LEU A 36 -21.17 -14.75 2.85
N HIS A 37 -20.94 -14.01 1.76
CA HIS A 37 -20.01 -14.39 0.71
C HIS A 37 -18.62 -13.85 0.95
N SER A 38 -18.54 -12.59 1.35
CA SER A 38 -17.28 -11.91 1.67
C SER A 38 -17.51 -10.68 2.52
N VAL A 39 -16.47 -10.25 3.21
CA VAL A 39 -16.42 -8.96 3.91
C VAL A 39 -15.26 -8.17 3.35
N THR A 40 -15.51 -6.93 2.92
CA THR A 40 -14.47 -6.03 2.43
C THR A 40 -14.17 -4.97 3.49
N ILE A 41 -12.92 -4.88 3.90
CA ILE A 41 -12.44 -3.81 4.78
C ILE A 41 -11.71 -2.77 3.94
N LYS A 42 -12.04 -1.50 4.15
CA LYS A 42 -11.40 -0.36 3.46
C LYS A 42 -10.84 0.63 4.47
N LEU A 43 -9.60 1.05 4.25
CA LEU A 43 -8.94 2.08 5.04
C LEU A 43 -8.03 2.92 4.14
N ASN A 44 -8.25 4.24 4.08
CA ASN A 44 -7.42 5.18 3.31
C ASN A 44 -7.14 4.74 1.85
N GLY A 45 -8.16 4.21 1.17
CA GLY A 45 -8.06 3.79 -0.24
C GLY A 45 -7.44 2.40 -0.45
N VAL A 46 -6.97 1.73 0.60
CA VAL A 46 -6.56 0.33 0.57
C VAL A 46 -7.75 -0.53 0.97
N GLN A 47 -7.98 -1.62 0.26
CA GLN A 47 -9.04 -2.57 0.58
C GLN A 47 -8.48 -4.00 0.68
N ARG A 48 -9.12 -4.79 1.54
CA ARG A 48 -8.89 -6.22 1.71
C ARG A 48 -10.23 -6.93 1.70
N ASP A 49 -10.36 -7.91 0.81
CA ASP A 49 -11.53 -8.80 0.77
C ASP A 49 -11.22 -10.05 1.58
N ILE A 50 -12.15 -10.42 2.45
CA ILE A 50 -12.08 -11.60 3.32
C ILE A 50 -13.13 -12.57 2.80
N ALA A 51 -12.70 -13.72 2.30
CA ALA A 51 -13.59 -14.78 1.82
C ALA A 51 -14.29 -15.49 2.99
N ALA A 52 -15.39 -16.19 2.69
CA ALA A 52 -16.19 -16.89 3.68
C ALA A 52 -15.40 -17.93 4.51
N ASP A 53 -14.45 -18.63 3.90
CA ASP A 53 -13.59 -19.61 4.61
C ASP A 53 -12.68 -18.93 5.63
N GLU A 54 -12.09 -17.78 5.25
CA GLU A 54 -11.26 -16.97 6.13
C GLU A 54 -12.12 -16.34 7.24
N LEU A 55 -13.34 -15.86 6.92
CA LEU A 55 -14.28 -15.31 7.90
C LEU A 55 -14.63 -16.34 8.99
N ALA A 56 -14.94 -17.57 8.59
CA ALA A 56 -15.26 -18.62 9.53
C ALA A 56 -14.12 -18.91 10.52
N SER A 57 -12.88 -18.89 10.06
CA SER A 57 -11.71 -19.09 10.92
C SER A 57 -11.44 -17.92 11.88
N ARG A 58 -12.03 -16.75 11.62
CA ARG A 58 -11.86 -15.51 12.40
C ARG A 58 -12.99 -15.23 13.38
N ILE A 59 -14.00 -16.08 13.43
CA ILE A 59 -15.05 -16.02 14.46
C ILE A 59 -14.41 -16.38 15.79
N ILE A 60 -14.38 -15.44 16.73
CA ILE A 60 -13.77 -15.60 18.06
C ILE A 60 -14.81 -15.79 19.16
N ALA A 61 -16.03 -15.34 18.93
CA ALA A 61 -17.16 -15.54 19.82
C ALA A 61 -18.46 -15.57 19.02
N ASP A 62 -19.39 -16.35 19.49
CA ASP A 62 -20.74 -16.48 18.95
C ASP A 62 -21.74 -16.66 20.10
N ASN A 63 -22.99 -16.37 19.83
CA ASN A 63 -24.08 -16.54 20.76
C ASN A 63 -25.32 -17.02 20.03
N GLN A 64 -26.01 -18.01 20.63
CA GLN A 64 -27.30 -18.53 20.15
C GLN A 64 -27.34 -18.90 18.66
N LEU A 65 -26.23 -19.54 18.18
CA LEU A 65 -26.17 -20.09 16.83
C LEU A 65 -26.55 -21.59 16.85
N GLU A 66 -27.45 -21.98 15.96
CA GLU A 66 -27.74 -23.39 15.70
C GLU A 66 -26.69 -23.99 14.73
N GLN A 67 -26.32 -23.23 13.70
CA GLN A 67 -25.41 -23.67 12.67
C GLN A 67 -24.53 -22.53 12.15
N CYS A 68 -23.23 -22.81 12.00
CA CYS A 68 -22.28 -21.95 11.35
C CYS A 68 -21.37 -22.80 10.46
N THR A 69 -21.61 -22.83 9.14
CA THR A 69 -20.89 -23.72 8.21
C THR A 69 -20.56 -23.03 6.90
N VAL A 70 -19.38 -23.35 6.33
CA VAL A 70 -19.00 -22.87 5.00
C VAL A 70 -19.32 -23.96 3.96
N ARG A 71 -20.03 -23.54 2.91
CA ARG A 71 -20.33 -24.41 1.75
C ARG A 71 -20.22 -23.58 0.46
N GLY A 72 -19.42 -24.06 -0.49
CA GLY A 72 -19.30 -23.42 -1.82
C GLY A 72 -18.82 -21.97 -1.76
N GLY A 73 -17.93 -21.61 -0.81
CA GLY A 73 -17.43 -20.23 -0.66
C GLY A 73 -18.44 -19.27 -0.04
N THR A 74 -19.45 -19.78 0.66
CA THR A 74 -20.46 -18.98 1.38
C THR A 74 -20.54 -19.48 2.82
N LEU A 75 -20.50 -18.56 3.77
CA LEU A 75 -20.71 -18.84 5.18
C LEU A 75 -22.21 -18.76 5.48
N TYR A 76 -22.79 -19.90 5.86
CA TYR A 76 -24.18 -20.04 6.29
C TYR A 76 -24.25 -20.03 7.79
N ILE A 77 -25.09 -19.16 8.32
CA ILE A 77 -25.33 -19.00 9.77
C ILE A 77 -26.82 -19.09 10.00
N THR A 78 -27.23 -19.92 10.99
CA THR A 78 -28.60 -20.03 11.42
C THR A 78 -28.63 -19.72 12.92
N THR A 79 -29.51 -18.82 13.34
CA THR A 79 -29.71 -18.48 14.75
C THR A 79 -30.66 -19.48 15.43
N GLN A 80 -30.43 -19.79 16.69
CA GLN A 80 -31.30 -20.61 17.52
C GLN A 80 -32.41 -19.76 18.14
N ASP A 81 -32.08 -18.53 18.55
CA ASP A 81 -32.99 -17.66 19.30
C ASP A 81 -32.84 -16.20 18.78
N THR A 82 -33.51 -15.25 19.44
CA THR A 82 -33.69 -13.86 19.04
C THR A 82 -32.48 -12.95 19.27
N ASP A 83 -31.46 -13.39 20.03
CA ASP A 83 -30.25 -12.59 20.34
C ASP A 83 -28.97 -13.25 19.77
N GLY A 84 -29.07 -13.71 18.53
CA GLY A 84 -27.92 -14.29 17.80
C GLY A 84 -26.92 -13.26 17.38
N TYR A 85 -25.60 -13.50 17.59
CA TYR A 85 -24.53 -12.68 17.07
C TYR A 85 -23.26 -13.48 16.82
N ILE A 86 -22.37 -12.91 16.01
CA ILE A 86 -20.98 -13.35 15.87
C ILE A 86 -20.03 -12.19 16.10
N VAL A 87 -18.85 -12.49 16.64
CA VAL A 87 -17.75 -11.53 16.77
C VAL A 87 -16.59 -12.00 15.90
N ILE A 88 -16.18 -11.15 14.98
CA ILE A 88 -15.10 -11.43 14.03
C ILE A 88 -13.84 -10.65 14.45
N GLY A 89 -12.72 -11.35 14.56
CA GLY A 89 -11.41 -10.76 14.84
C GLY A 89 -10.76 -10.22 13.58
N LEU A 90 -10.48 -8.92 13.56
CA LEU A 90 -9.93 -8.22 12.40
C LEU A 90 -8.57 -7.54 12.67
N GLY A 91 -8.01 -7.72 13.87
CA GLY A 91 -6.86 -6.95 14.34
C GLY A 91 -5.64 -7.03 13.43
N ASP A 92 -5.29 -8.21 12.96
CA ASP A 92 -4.17 -8.46 12.05
C ASP A 92 -4.40 -7.85 10.65
N ILE A 93 -5.63 -7.92 10.13
CA ILE A 93 -6.01 -7.33 8.84
C ILE A 93 -5.97 -5.81 8.92
N VAL A 94 -6.48 -5.23 10.00
CA VAL A 94 -6.45 -3.78 10.21
C VAL A 94 -5.00 -3.30 10.30
N ASP A 95 -4.13 -4.00 11.01
CA ASP A 95 -2.70 -3.68 11.11
C ASP A 95 -2.01 -3.81 9.73
N GLU A 96 -2.30 -4.84 8.94
CA GLU A 96 -1.79 -5.02 7.57
C GLU A 96 -2.20 -3.86 6.65
N ILE A 97 -3.50 -3.52 6.64
CA ILE A 97 -4.03 -2.43 5.81
C ILE A 97 -3.46 -1.07 6.26
N ALA A 98 -3.29 -0.84 7.55
CA ALA A 98 -2.71 0.40 8.08
C ALA A 98 -1.26 0.57 7.62
N VAL A 99 -0.45 -0.50 7.64
CA VAL A 99 0.93 -0.49 7.12
C VAL A 99 0.94 -0.24 5.61
N ALA A 100 0.08 -0.91 4.85
CA ALA A 100 -0.02 -0.73 3.39
C ALA A 100 -0.45 0.70 3.03
N SER A 101 -1.41 1.27 3.75
CA SER A 101 -1.88 2.64 3.61
C SER A 101 -0.77 3.67 3.89
N SER A 102 0.00 3.48 4.97
CA SER A 102 1.10 4.38 5.32
C SER A 102 2.22 4.38 4.25
N ARG A 103 2.56 3.21 3.70
CA ARG A 103 3.52 3.09 2.59
C ARG A 103 3.04 3.81 1.33
N GLY A 104 1.74 3.70 1.02
CA GLY A 104 1.13 4.41 -0.12
C GLY A 104 1.26 5.94 0.02
N THR A 105 0.95 6.48 1.17
CA THR A 105 1.07 7.91 1.48
C THR A 105 2.52 8.39 1.40
N TYR A 106 3.47 7.65 1.97
CA TYR A 106 4.89 7.97 1.91
C TYR A 106 5.40 8.05 0.46
N ASN A 107 5.01 7.08 -0.39
CA ASN A 107 5.40 7.07 -1.80
C ASN A 107 4.84 8.28 -2.58
N ILE A 108 3.63 8.74 -2.26
CA ILE A 108 3.05 9.93 -2.88
C ILE A 108 3.83 11.19 -2.47
N VAL A 109 4.11 11.35 -1.18
CA VAL A 109 4.89 12.49 -0.67
C VAL A 109 6.28 12.53 -1.31
N LEU A 110 6.96 11.38 -1.42
CA LEU A 110 8.27 11.28 -2.05
C LEU A 110 8.22 11.68 -3.54
N LYS A 111 7.20 11.24 -4.28
CA LYS A 111 7.00 11.62 -5.69
C LYS A 111 6.78 13.11 -5.85
N VAL A 112 5.93 13.71 -5.03
CA VAL A 112 5.67 15.15 -5.05
C VAL A 112 6.95 15.93 -4.72
N ALA A 113 7.70 15.54 -3.70
CA ALA A 113 8.96 16.16 -3.36
C ALA A 113 10.00 16.07 -4.49
N ALA A 114 10.07 14.93 -5.18
CA ALA A 114 10.93 14.74 -6.34
C ALA A 114 10.55 15.66 -7.51
N CYS A 115 9.25 15.82 -7.80
CA CYS A 115 8.78 16.75 -8.83
C CYS A 115 9.19 18.21 -8.50
N ILE A 116 8.96 18.64 -7.26
CA ILE A 116 9.35 20.00 -6.82
C ILE A 116 10.87 20.20 -6.95
N ALA A 117 11.67 19.20 -6.58
CA ALA A 117 13.12 19.27 -6.70
C ALA A 117 13.57 19.41 -8.18
N ILE A 118 12.94 18.67 -9.09
CA ILE A 118 13.22 18.76 -10.54
C ILE A 118 12.85 20.15 -11.08
N ASP A 119 11.67 20.66 -10.72
CA ASP A 119 11.22 21.98 -11.15
C ASP A 119 12.18 23.08 -10.67
N LEU A 120 12.65 22.97 -9.42
CA LEU A 120 13.59 23.92 -8.84
C LEU A 120 14.96 23.89 -9.56
N LEU A 121 15.45 22.70 -9.87
CA LEU A 121 16.66 22.52 -10.68
C LEU A 121 16.50 23.12 -12.09
N TYR A 122 15.33 22.93 -12.70
CA TYR A 122 15.03 23.52 -14.00
C TYR A 122 15.04 25.06 -13.97
N VAL A 123 14.42 25.66 -12.94
CA VAL A 123 14.46 27.12 -12.76
C VAL A 123 15.89 27.62 -12.55
N ILE A 124 16.70 26.95 -11.71
CA ILE A 124 18.12 27.30 -11.52
C ILE A 124 18.88 27.21 -12.84
N PHE A 125 18.63 26.19 -13.65
CA PHE A 125 19.24 26.06 -14.98
C PHE A 125 18.86 27.22 -15.89
N LEU A 126 17.57 27.59 -15.96
CA LEU A 126 17.10 28.74 -16.77
C LEU A 126 17.74 30.07 -16.34
N LEU A 127 17.87 30.31 -15.03
CA LEU A 127 18.49 31.53 -14.50
C LEU A 127 19.98 31.61 -14.76
N ASN A 128 20.67 30.47 -14.96
CA ASN A 128 22.10 30.39 -15.18
C ASN A 128 22.49 29.92 -16.61
N GLN A 129 21.54 29.88 -17.53
CA GLN A 129 21.74 29.31 -18.86
C GLN A 129 22.96 29.93 -19.60
N GLU A 130 23.17 31.24 -19.51
CA GLU A 130 24.29 31.90 -20.18
C GLU A 130 25.63 31.38 -19.66
N ARG A 131 25.77 31.17 -18.37
CA ARG A 131 26.99 30.59 -17.76
C ARG A 131 27.20 29.14 -18.18
N VAL A 132 26.14 28.36 -18.19
CA VAL A 132 26.19 26.95 -18.59
C VAL A 132 26.60 26.81 -20.04
N TYR A 133 26.01 27.59 -20.93
CA TYR A 133 26.41 27.62 -22.34
C TYR A 133 27.86 28.06 -22.53
N GLY A 134 28.32 29.07 -21.77
CA GLY A 134 29.72 29.49 -21.77
C GLY A 134 30.68 28.35 -21.40
N TYR A 135 30.40 27.61 -20.32
CA TYR A 135 31.21 26.45 -19.91
C TYR A 135 31.23 25.34 -20.97
N ILE A 136 30.08 25.03 -21.55
CA ILE A 136 29.97 23.99 -22.59
C ILE A 136 30.79 24.42 -23.82
N TYR A 137 30.66 25.68 -24.26
CA TYR A 137 31.41 26.22 -25.38
C TYR A 137 32.91 26.15 -25.12
N ASP A 138 33.38 26.56 -23.95
CA ASP A 138 34.79 26.51 -23.56
C ASP A 138 35.35 25.07 -23.56
N ILE A 139 34.59 24.10 -23.06
CA ILE A 139 34.98 22.68 -23.07
C ILE A 139 35.08 22.15 -24.50
N VAL A 140 34.10 22.46 -25.35
CA VAL A 140 34.06 21.99 -26.74
C VAL A 140 35.14 22.66 -27.57
N SER A 141 35.34 23.98 -27.41
CA SER A 141 36.36 24.74 -28.09
C SER A 141 37.78 24.28 -27.74
N ASN A 142 37.99 23.96 -26.45
CA ASN A 142 39.29 23.54 -25.95
C ASN A 142 39.40 22.00 -25.76
N ARG A 143 38.61 21.22 -26.48
CA ARG A 143 38.55 19.75 -26.35
C ARG A 143 39.92 19.06 -26.43
N ALA A 144 40.84 19.55 -27.25
CA ALA A 144 42.18 19.01 -27.40
C ALA A 144 43.02 19.20 -26.10
N LEU A 145 42.90 20.37 -25.47
CA LEU A 145 43.55 20.69 -24.20
C LEU A 145 42.99 19.85 -23.06
N VAL A 146 41.67 19.78 -22.97
CA VAL A 146 40.96 18.96 -21.96
C VAL A 146 41.35 17.49 -22.08
N SER A 147 41.41 16.94 -23.28
CA SER A 147 41.82 15.56 -23.53
C SER A 147 43.28 15.29 -23.09
N ARG A 148 44.19 16.23 -23.40
CA ARG A 148 45.62 16.11 -22.99
C ARG A 148 45.76 16.18 -21.46
N LEU A 149 45.07 17.11 -20.80
CA LEU A 149 45.08 17.24 -19.34
C LEU A 149 44.51 16.00 -18.67
N SER A 150 43.36 15.49 -19.14
CA SER A 150 42.75 14.23 -18.61
C SER A 150 43.70 13.04 -18.77
N LYS A 151 44.34 12.88 -19.93
CA LYS A 151 45.30 11.81 -20.17
C LYS A 151 46.54 11.92 -19.23
N ASN A 152 47.05 13.12 -19.04
CA ASN A 152 48.19 13.35 -18.14
C ASN A 152 47.80 13.11 -16.68
N ASP A 153 46.64 13.56 -16.25
CA ASP A 153 46.14 13.34 -14.87
C ASP A 153 45.89 11.84 -14.61
N LEU A 154 45.26 11.12 -15.55
CA LEU A 154 45.11 9.67 -15.48
C LEU A 154 46.49 8.98 -15.43
N LYS A 155 47.42 9.36 -16.31
CA LYS A 155 48.75 8.77 -16.32
C LYS A 155 49.53 9.03 -15.03
N SER A 156 49.44 10.22 -14.45
CA SER A 156 50.10 10.54 -13.18
C SER A 156 49.48 9.80 -11.97
N ARG A 157 48.15 9.66 -11.94
CA ARG A 157 47.45 8.94 -10.85
C ARG A 157 47.65 7.43 -10.89
N PHE A 158 47.82 6.85 -12.07
CA PHE A 158 47.99 5.42 -12.27
C PHE A 158 49.41 4.97 -12.56
N ALA A 159 50.39 5.89 -12.56
CA ALA A 159 51.79 5.59 -12.83
C ALA A 159 52.45 4.60 -11.83
N GLY A 160 51.82 4.34 -10.69
CA GLY A 160 52.27 3.35 -9.69
C GLY A 160 51.43 2.08 -9.61
N SER A 161 50.43 1.91 -10.48
CA SER A 161 49.49 0.79 -10.47
C SER A 161 49.82 -0.23 -11.56
N TYR A 162 49.58 -1.52 -11.30
CA TYR A 162 49.71 -2.60 -12.28
C TYR A 162 48.91 -2.35 -13.58
N LEU A 163 47.85 -1.55 -13.51
CA LEU A 163 47.03 -1.13 -14.66
C LEU A 163 47.70 -0.02 -15.48
N GLY A 164 48.72 0.69 -14.97
CA GLY A 164 49.44 1.73 -15.70
C GLY A 164 50.20 1.22 -16.91
N VAL A 165 50.57 -0.06 -16.92
CA VAL A 165 51.28 -0.71 -18.04
C VAL A 165 50.37 -0.95 -19.25
N ILE A 166 49.05 -1.08 -19.02
CA ILE A 166 48.08 -1.34 -20.11
C ILE A 166 47.67 -0.06 -20.83
N TRP A 167 47.89 1.12 -20.21
CA TRP A 167 47.50 2.44 -20.75
C TRP A 167 48.68 3.26 -21.36
N SER A 168 49.87 2.73 -21.35
CA SER A 168 51.04 3.36 -22.04
C SER A 168 51.17 2.87 -23.48
#